data_1347bae01b4ae9041b7300bfdae7702e
#
_entry.id   1347bae01b4ae9041b7300bfdae7702e
#
_cell.length_a   1.000
_cell.length_b   1.000
_cell.length_c   1.000
_cell.angle_alpha   90.00
_cell.angle_beta   90.00
_cell.angle_gamma   90.00
#
_symmetry.space_group_name_H-M   'P 1'
#
loop_
_entity.id
_entity.type
_entity.pdbx_description
1 polymer ?
#
loop_
_entity_poly.entity_id
_entity_poly.type
_entity_poly.pdbx_seq_one_letter_code
_entity_poly.pdbx_strand_id
1 'polypeptide(L)'
;MLPTVGPRFEVVDRQRPIRLVRPFDPSLPGPVAPYLAVEGSPGAPLTIEGAGLRVVGTYDDHARLEVTTGRRTTRHRSRRHGRAAGPVERLGLALTGTHVTLLTREAGAWVARCRVDLSGPTGPTGRRWPGPDVHDEAWLATVTATGGELGGFGQLGLRDLRVVTTADGAAYRPDGRVHLTATSAGPGFFDTAHTSVWSLDPATLDLRHTADLFFRRPDRPGVLGDHATHLVRDEGGDSAHGAGRWLVATSTWGDFDRRRRTRVTLAETTADVLHGAHVLDTRELPLPTGDLRSVAVWDPHLVRTDEGWLVGFVNASRYFAFHPALAGGPDLDRLRLLAADPAPRECEGTTLLRLDGAWRVLASDRHDRTWPVHDLALRRTGRLDAPYPSNIPWPTLVPLGEDEGGGWLAVTFDGTRAGGRVAGYGTHGDVVVMRAAAQGSGSGSVSR
;
A
#
# COMPACT_ATOMS: atom_id res chain seq x y z
N MET A 1 19.48 -25.52 8.81
CA MET A 1 19.20 -24.43 7.87
C MET A 1 18.22 -24.96 6.84
N LEU A 2 17.12 -24.25 6.55
CA LEU A 2 16.15 -24.70 5.53
C LEU A 2 16.79 -24.64 4.12
N PRO A 3 16.45 -25.58 3.21
CA PRO A 3 16.95 -25.56 1.84
C PRO A 3 16.46 -24.32 1.10
N THR A 4 17.20 -23.88 0.10
CA THR A 4 16.72 -22.90 -0.87
C THR A 4 15.76 -23.56 -1.85
N VAL A 5 14.69 -22.87 -2.21
CA VAL A 5 13.66 -23.33 -3.16
C VAL A 5 13.55 -22.29 -4.28
N GLY A 6 13.43 -22.79 -5.51
CA GLY A 6 13.36 -21.94 -6.69
C GLY A 6 14.73 -21.42 -7.15
N PRO A 7 14.76 -20.53 -8.14
CA PRO A 7 15.99 -19.98 -8.70
C PRO A 7 16.63 -18.95 -7.76
N ARG A 8 17.92 -18.68 -7.99
CA ARG A 8 18.66 -17.63 -7.30
C ARG A 8 18.34 -16.28 -7.92
N PHE A 9 17.96 -15.31 -7.07
CA PHE A 9 17.68 -13.93 -7.47
C PHE A 9 18.87 -13.00 -7.23
N GLU A 10 19.05 -12.04 -8.13
CA GLU A 10 20.01 -10.96 -7.99
C GLU A 10 19.32 -9.61 -8.21
N VAL A 11 19.72 -8.58 -7.44
CA VAL A 11 19.17 -7.22 -7.60
C VAL A 11 19.64 -6.66 -8.93
N VAL A 12 18.69 -6.26 -9.77
CA VAL A 12 18.96 -5.66 -11.08
C VAL A 12 18.59 -4.20 -11.15
N ASP A 13 17.71 -3.71 -10.26
CA ASP A 13 17.31 -2.31 -10.23
C ASP A 13 16.81 -1.88 -8.84
N ARG A 14 16.90 -0.58 -8.59
CA ARG A 14 16.39 0.07 -7.38
C ARG A 14 15.87 1.46 -7.73
N GLN A 15 14.58 1.68 -7.53
CA GLN A 15 13.90 2.93 -7.82
C GLN A 15 13.26 3.52 -6.58
N ARG A 16 13.26 4.86 -6.47
CA ARG A 16 12.53 5.57 -5.42
C ARG A 16 11.50 6.50 -6.05
N PRO A 17 10.29 6.04 -6.33
CA PRO A 17 9.24 6.87 -6.89
C PRO A 17 8.66 7.78 -5.82
N ILE A 18 9.18 9.00 -5.70
CA ILE A 18 8.66 10.03 -4.80
C ILE A 18 7.97 11.12 -5.63
N ARG A 19 6.73 11.41 -5.31
CA ARG A 19 5.96 12.49 -5.92
C ARG A 19 4.97 13.04 -4.91
N LEU A 20 5.03 14.35 -4.61
CA LEU A 20 4.13 14.95 -3.64
C LEU A 20 2.74 15.22 -4.22
N VAL A 21 2.69 15.85 -5.40
CA VAL A 21 1.45 16.23 -6.08
C VAL A 21 1.31 15.44 -7.37
N ARG A 22 0.17 14.82 -7.59
CA ARG A 22 -0.28 14.24 -8.87
C ARG A 22 -1.41 15.09 -9.42
N PRO A 23 -1.42 15.40 -10.73
CA PRO A 23 -2.58 16.02 -11.34
C PRO A 23 -3.85 15.23 -11.01
N PHE A 24 -4.95 15.92 -10.74
CA PHE A 24 -6.25 15.26 -10.67
C PHE A 24 -6.63 14.67 -12.03
N ASP A 25 -7.39 13.61 -11.99
CA ASP A 25 -8.05 13.07 -13.17
C ASP A 25 -9.01 14.16 -13.70
N PRO A 26 -8.85 14.61 -14.97
CA PRO A 26 -9.70 15.67 -15.53
C PRO A 26 -11.17 15.27 -15.67
N SER A 27 -11.49 13.98 -15.59
CA SER A 27 -12.87 13.47 -15.58
C SER A 27 -13.58 13.63 -14.23
N LEU A 28 -12.82 13.93 -13.15
CA LEU A 28 -13.34 14.07 -11.80
C LEU A 28 -13.47 15.55 -11.39
N PRO A 29 -14.55 15.93 -10.70
CA PRO A 29 -14.78 17.33 -10.31
C PRO A 29 -13.89 17.86 -9.18
N GLY A 30 -12.92 17.08 -8.70
CA GLY A 30 -12.04 17.45 -7.58
C GLY A 30 -11.51 16.25 -6.80
N PRO A 31 -11.03 16.45 -5.58
CA PRO A 31 -10.52 15.37 -4.75
C PRO A 31 -11.62 14.37 -4.41
N VAL A 32 -11.34 13.07 -4.59
CA VAL A 32 -12.27 11.97 -4.31
C VAL A 32 -12.07 11.39 -2.90
N ALA A 33 -10.95 11.74 -2.27
CA ALA A 33 -10.57 11.24 -0.94
C ALA A 33 -9.66 12.24 -0.24
N PRO A 34 -9.50 12.19 1.09
CA PRO A 34 -8.62 13.10 1.83
C PRO A 34 -7.14 12.75 1.65
N TYR A 35 -6.70 12.64 0.39
CA TYR A 35 -5.32 12.40 -0.04
C TYR A 35 -5.00 13.39 -1.15
N LEU A 36 -4.71 14.62 -0.73
CA LEU A 36 -4.43 15.75 -1.63
C LEU A 36 -3.22 16.54 -1.14
N ALA A 37 -2.57 17.22 -2.06
CA ALA A 37 -1.40 18.05 -1.73
C ALA A 37 -1.34 19.29 -2.61
N VAL A 38 -0.69 20.33 -2.06
CA VAL A 38 -0.34 21.56 -2.75
C VAL A 38 1.16 21.72 -2.71
N GLU A 39 1.77 22.06 -3.84
CA GLU A 39 3.20 22.31 -3.94
C GLU A 39 3.45 23.72 -4.50
N GLY A 40 4.31 24.49 -3.84
CA GLY A 40 4.61 25.87 -4.23
C GLY A 40 5.99 26.36 -3.82
N SER A 41 6.23 27.65 -4.01
CA SER A 41 7.48 28.31 -3.64
C SER A 41 7.61 28.49 -2.12
N PRO A 42 8.80 28.39 -1.53
CA PRO A 42 9.00 28.48 -0.08
C PRO A 42 8.66 29.86 0.50
N GLY A 43 8.70 30.92 -0.29
CA GLY A 43 8.39 32.29 0.16
C GLY A 43 6.90 32.66 0.17
N ALA A 44 6.00 31.75 -0.27
CA ALA A 44 4.56 31.99 -0.31
C ALA A 44 3.81 31.02 0.62
N PRO A 45 2.72 31.46 1.29
CA PRO A 45 1.88 30.56 2.05
C PRO A 45 1.12 29.61 1.14
N LEU A 46 1.05 28.34 1.54
CA LEU A 46 0.17 27.34 0.92
C LEU A 46 -1.12 27.21 1.73
N THR A 47 -2.26 27.18 1.06
CA THR A 47 -3.55 27.04 1.73
C THR A 47 -4.33 25.86 1.14
N ILE A 48 -4.95 25.07 2.03
CA ILE A 48 -6.02 24.13 1.73
C ILE A 48 -7.25 24.64 2.47
N GLU A 49 -8.36 24.81 1.76
CA GLU A 49 -9.60 25.35 2.32
C GLU A 49 -10.81 24.57 1.79
N GLY A 50 -11.74 24.26 2.70
CA GLY A 50 -13.03 23.65 2.40
C GLY A 50 -14.07 24.15 3.39
N ALA A 51 -15.35 23.83 3.23
CA ALA A 51 -16.42 24.26 4.10
C ALA A 51 -16.09 24.05 5.59
N GLY A 52 -15.95 25.15 6.36
CA GLY A 52 -15.68 25.12 7.79
C GLY A 52 -14.25 24.80 8.23
N LEU A 53 -13.32 24.59 7.29
CA LEU A 53 -11.89 24.34 7.58
C LEU A 53 -10.99 25.15 6.64
N ARG A 54 -9.99 25.82 7.19
CA ARG A 54 -8.89 26.46 6.45
C ARG A 54 -7.57 26.13 7.11
N VAL A 55 -6.62 25.64 6.33
CA VAL A 55 -5.26 25.32 6.78
C VAL A 55 -4.27 26.13 5.96
N VAL A 56 -3.37 26.84 6.64
CA VAL A 56 -2.30 27.63 6.02
C VAL A 56 -0.95 27.10 6.48
N GLY A 57 -0.10 26.74 5.55
CA GLY A 57 1.28 26.34 5.78
C GLY A 57 2.25 27.44 5.35
N THR A 58 3.20 27.80 6.22
CA THR A 58 4.25 28.79 5.94
C THR A 58 5.62 28.32 6.39
N TYR A 59 6.65 28.78 5.69
CA TYR A 59 8.04 28.58 6.06
C TYR A 59 8.84 29.88 5.89
N ASP A 60 9.38 30.38 7.01
CA ASP A 60 10.21 31.61 7.10
C ASP A 60 11.42 31.39 8.01
N ASP A 61 12.12 30.37 8.06
CA ASP A 61 13.09 29.78 8.97
C ASP A 61 12.53 28.61 9.76
N HIS A 62 11.21 28.55 9.90
CA HIS A 62 10.54 27.54 10.70
C HIS A 62 9.16 27.21 10.13
N ALA A 63 8.87 25.94 9.95
CA ALA A 63 7.57 25.47 9.48
C ALA A 63 6.46 25.77 10.48
N ARG A 64 5.38 26.39 10.02
CA ARG A 64 4.19 26.72 10.81
C ARG A 64 2.94 26.27 10.08
N LEU A 65 1.98 25.77 10.83
CA LEU A 65 0.62 25.51 10.38
C LEU A 65 -0.36 26.35 11.18
N GLU A 66 -1.24 27.06 10.51
CA GLU A 66 -2.42 27.69 11.10
C GLU A 66 -3.65 26.91 10.64
N VAL A 67 -4.48 26.46 11.58
CA VAL A 67 -5.70 25.74 11.31
C VAL A 67 -6.87 26.51 11.88
N THR A 68 -7.79 26.91 11.01
CA THR A 68 -9.00 27.65 11.35
C THR A 68 -10.23 26.78 11.13
N THR A 69 -11.05 26.63 12.19
CA THR A 69 -12.37 25.97 12.13
C THR A 69 -13.40 26.91 12.73
N GLY A 70 -14.39 27.32 11.93
CA GLY A 70 -15.34 28.35 12.31
C GLY A 70 -14.63 29.67 12.69
N ARG A 71 -14.79 30.11 13.96
CA ARG A 71 -14.15 31.35 14.47
C ARG A 71 -12.83 31.08 15.21
N ARG A 72 -12.37 29.83 15.28
CA ARG A 72 -11.20 29.46 16.06
C ARG A 72 -10.01 29.19 15.16
N THR A 73 -8.90 29.88 15.41
CA THR A 73 -7.60 29.61 14.78
C THR A 73 -6.61 29.07 15.80
N THR A 74 -5.91 28.01 15.44
CA THR A 74 -4.82 27.44 16.23
C THR A 74 -3.54 27.45 15.42
N ARG A 75 -2.40 27.63 16.11
CA ARG A 75 -1.07 27.70 15.50
C ARG A 75 -0.23 26.53 15.99
N HIS A 76 0.38 25.83 15.03
CA HIS A 76 1.17 24.65 15.28
C HIS A 76 2.57 24.81 14.69
N ARG A 77 3.56 24.36 15.44
CA ARG A 77 4.96 24.29 15.01
C ARG A 77 5.65 23.12 15.68
N SER A 78 6.59 22.48 15.00
CA SER A 78 7.44 21.48 15.64
C SER A 78 8.73 22.14 16.14
N ARG A 79 8.93 22.19 17.46
CA ARG A 79 10.18 22.76 18.05
C ARG A 79 11.41 21.97 17.64
N ARG A 80 11.27 20.66 17.44
CA ARG A 80 12.36 19.73 17.15
C ARG A 80 12.66 19.60 15.66
N HIS A 81 11.66 19.68 14.79
CA HIS A 81 11.76 19.31 13.39
C HIS A 81 11.38 20.45 12.43
N GLY A 82 10.95 21.60 12.94
CA GLY A 82 10.37 22.67 12.14
C GLY A 82 11.38 23.45 11.31
N ARG A 83 12.69 23.31 11.54
CA ARG A 83 13.75 23.96 10.76
C ARG A 83 14.34 23.01 9.72
N ALA A 84 14.56 23.52 8.53
CA ALA A 84 15.32 22.82 7.49
C ALA A 84 16.81 22.79 7.85
N ALA A 85 17.50 21.76 7.39
CA ALA A 85 18.94 21.64 7.58
C ALA A 85 19.74 22.39 6.52
N GLY A 86 19.12 22.76 5.41
CA GLY A 86 19.70 23.47 4.28
C GLY A 86 18.67 24.32 3.55
N PRO A 87 19.00 24.82 2.34
CA PRO A 87 18.06 25.60 1.54
C PRO A 87 16.79 24.82 1.23
N VAL A 88 15.65 25.51 1.33
CA VAL A 88 14.34 24.95 0.98
C VAL A 88 14.06 25.27 -0.49
N GLU A 89 13.95 24.23 -1.31
CA GLU A 89 13.69 24.34 -2.76
C GLU A 89 12.20 24.57 -3.04
N ARG A 90 11.34 23.85 -2.35
CA ARG A 90 9.89 23.90 -2.50
C ARG A 90 9.20 23.71 -1.15
N LEU A 91 7.96 24.18 -1.07
CA LEU A 91 7.07 23.95 0.07
C LEU A 91 5.92 23.05 -0.36
N GLY A 92 5.54 22.12 0.49
CA GLY A 92 4.41 21.20 0.28
C GLY A 92 3.46 21.21 1.46
N LEU A 93 2.16 21.25 1.18
CA LEU A 93 1.10 21.09 2.18
C LEU A 93 0.23 19.92 1.76
N ALA A 94 0.18 18.87 2.58
CA ALA A 94 -0.56 17.65 2.28
C ALA A 94 -1.64 17.38 3.31
N LEU A 95 -2.84 17.03 2.86
CA LEU A 95 -3.89 16.39 3.65
C LEU A 95 -3.89 14.90 3.29
N THR A 96 -3.59 14.05 4.27
CA THR A 96 -3.55 12.59 4.10
C THR A 96 -4.32 11.93 5.24
N GLY A 97 -5.47 11.34 4.93
CA GLY A 97 -6.44 10.95 5.97
C GLY A 97 -6.85 12.15 6.80
N THR A 98 -6.72 12.08 8.11
CA THR A 98 -7.01 13.22 9.02
C THR A 98 -5.80 14.12 9.29
N HIS A 99 -4.64 13.83 8.71
CA HIS A 99 -3.41 14.55 9.00
C HIS A 99 -3.11 15.62 7.96
N VAL A 100 -2.86 16.83 8.42
CA VAL A 100 -2.25 17.90 7.62
C VAL A 100 -0.77 18.01 7.96
N THR A 101 0.08 17.91 6.93
CA THR A 101 1.52 17.95 7.06
C THR A 101 2.12 19.04 6.17
N LEU A 102 2.94 19.91 6.75
CA LEU A 102 3.79 20.83 6.00
C LEU A 102 5.15 20.18 5.77
N LEU A 103 5.56 20.13 4.51
CA LEU A 103 6.81 19.54 4.08
C LEU A 103 7.69 20.60 3.39
N THR A 104 9.00 20.42 3.47
CA THR A 104 9.99 21.16 2.69
C THR A 104 10.70 20.20 1.75
N ARG A 105 11.03 20.65 0.54
CA ARG A 105 11.94 19.92 -0.34
C ARG A 105 13.35 20.45 -0.13
N GLU A 106 14.27 19.57 0.25
CA GLU A 106 15.65 19.87 0.61
C GLU A 106 16.57 18.86 -0.04
N ALA A 107 17.55 19.30 -0.81
CA ALA A 107 18.45 18.43 -1.58
C ALA A 107 17.69 17.35 -2.35
N GLY A 108 16.60 17.75 -3.01
CA GLY A 108 15.73 16.86 -3.81
C GLY A 108 14.77 15.96 -3.02
N ALA A 109 14.84 15.94 -1.68
CA ALA A 109 14.00 15.08 -0.83
C ALA A 109 12.90 15.88 -0.09
N TRP A 110 11.70 15.32 0.00
CA TRP A 110 10.63 15.86 0.83
C TRP A 110 10.82 15.48 2.30
N VAL A 111 10.77 16.48 3.18
CA VAL A 111 10.96 16.33 4.62
C VAL A 111 9.76 16.91 5.36
N ALA A 112 9.06 16.09 6.14
CA ALA A 112 7.94 16.55 6.99
C ALA A 112 8.46 17.43 8.12
N ARG A 113 7.93 18.66 8.25
CA ARG A 113 8.40 19.69 9.20
C ARG A 113 7.42 20.02 10.30
N CYS A 114 6.14 19.98 10.01
CA CYS A 114 5.07 20.23 10.97
C CYS A 114 3.84 19.41 10.60
N ARG A 115 3.13 18.83 11.57
CA ARG A 115 1.94 18.02 11.34
C ARG A 115 0.88 18.27 12.39
N VAL A 116 -0.38 18.22 11.97
CA VAL A 116 -1.57 18.30 12.81
C VAL A 116 -2.51 17.18 12.46
N ASP A 117 -3.03 16.49 13.46
CA ASP A 117 -4.13 15.54 13.31
C ASP A 117 -5.46 16.25 13.55
N LEU A 118 -6.31 16.32 12.52
CA LEU A 118 -7.61 16.98 12.57
C LEU A 118 -8.66 16.15 13.34
N SER A 119 -8.42 14.86 13.59
CA SER A 119 -9.28 14.01 14.40
C SER A 119 -8.97 14.06 15.88
N GLY A 120 -7.78 14.56 16.22
CA GLY A 120 -7.24 14.54 17.57
C GLY A 120 -7.85 15.58 18.52
N PRO A 121 -7.67 15.39 19.83
CA PRO A 121 -8.04 16.41 20.81
C PRO A 121 -7.17 17.65 20.65
N THR A 122 -7.78 18.83 20.58
CA THR A 122 -7.07 20.10 20.48
C THR A 122 -6.77 20.69 21.85
N GLY A 123 -5.47 20.83 22.13
CA GLY A 123 -4.96 21.54 23.30
C GLY A 123 -5.19 20.81 24.64
N PRO A 124 -4.86 21.48 25.79
CA PRO A 124 -4.89 20.87 27.12
C PRO A 124 -6.27 20.43 27.60
N THR A 125 -7.33 20.85 26.94
CA THR A 125 -8.71 20.58 27.35
C THR A 125 -9.28 19.29 26.79
N GLY A 126 -8.55 18.57 25.92
CA GLY A 126 -8.98 17.28 25.35
C GLY A 126 -10.25 17.34 24.49
N ARG A 127 -10.72 18.53 24.10
CA ARG A 127 -11.90 18.68 23.24
C ARG A 127 -11.56 18.33 21.79
N ARG A 128 -12.43 17.54 21.14
CA ARG A 128 -12.35 17.26 19.71
C ARG A 128 -12.42 18.55 18.90
N TRP A 129 -11.72 18.62 17.77
CA TRP A 129 -11.86 19.71 16.80
C TRP A 129 -13.32 19.82 16.36
N PRO A 130 -13.92 21.01 16.36
CA PRO A 130 -15.26 21.24 15.83
C PRO A 130 -15.19 21.47 14.30
N GLY A 131 -14.39 20.67 13.58
CA GLY A 131 -14.20 20.78 12.15
C GLY A 131 -15.08 19.79 11.37
N PRO A 132 -15.14 19.92 10.04
CA PRO A 132 -15.83 18.97 9.18
C PRO A 132 -15.17 17.58 9.25
N ASP A 133 -15.92 16.55 8.87
CA ASP A 133 -15.33 15.25 8.59
C ASP A 133 -14.62 15.33 7.24
N VAL A 134 -13.30 15.24 7.25
CA VAL A 134 -12.49 15.33 6.03
C VAL A 134 -12.62 14.11 5.13
N HIS A 135 -13.20 13.02 5.62
CA HIS A 135 -13.52 11.83 4.82
C HIS A 135 -14.87 11.94 4.09
N ASP A 136 -15.66 12.98 4.38
CA ASP A 136 -16.95 13.21 3.74
C ASP A 136 -16.75 13.72 2.29
N GLU A 137 -17.31 13.02 1.32
CA GLU A 137 -17.24 13.37 -0.11
C GLU A 137 -17.88 14.72 -0.40
N ALA A 138 -18.97 15.07 0.30
CA ALA A 138 -19.60 16.36 0.13
C ALA A 138 -18.70 17.51 0.61
N TRP A 139 -17.93 17.29 1.68
CA TRP A 139 -16.91 18.23 2.12
C TRP A 139 -15.76 18.30 1.14
N LEU A 140 -15.25 17.14 0.66
CA LEU A 140 -14.15 17.07 -0.31
C LEU A 140 -14.46 17.84 -1.59
N ALA A 141 -15.72 17.82 -2.05
CA ALA A 141 -16.16 18.60 -3.21
C ALA A 141 -16.08 20.13 -3.02
N THR A 142 -15.91 20.62 -1.78
CA THR A 142 -15.74 22.05 -1.48
C THR A 142 -14.29 22.48 -1.38
N VAL A 143 -13.33 21.54 -1.48
CA VAL A 143 -11.91 21.82 -1.20
C VAL A 143 -11.29 22.58 -2.37
N THR A 144 -10.62 23.68 -2.02
CA THR A 144 -9.79 24.50 -2.91
C THR A 144 -8.41 24.67 -2.29
N ALA A 145 -7.44 25.12 -3.10
CA ALA A 145 -6.11 25.45 -2.62
C ALA A 145 -5.58 26.72 -3.30
N THR A 146 -4.67 27.41 -2.61
CA THR A 146 -3.94 28.57 -3.13
C THR A 146 -2.47 28.53 -2.74
N GLY A 147 -1.64 29.30 -3.46
CA GLY A 147 -0.20 29.40 -3.22
C GLY A 147 0.65 28.40 -3.98
N GLY A 148 0.04 27.49 -4.73
CA GLY A 148 0.75 26.47 -5.49
C GLY A 148 -0.16 25.62 -6.37
N GLU A 149 0.38 24.56 -6.91
CA GLU A 149 -0.33 23.53 -7.70
C GLU A 149 -1.01 22.55 -6.75
N LEU A 150 -2.33 22.39 -6.90
CA LEU A 150 -3.15 21.41 -6.19
C LEU A 150 -3.30 20.15 -7.01
N GLY A 151 -3.20 19.01 -6.36
CA GLY A 151 -3.50 17.70 -6.95
C GLY A 151 -3.73 16.64 -5.88
N GLY A 152 -3.87 15.39 -6.32
CA GLY A 152 -3.87 14.25 -5.44
C GLY A 152 -2.52 14.13 -4.73
N PHE A 153 -2.52 13.69 -3.47
CA PHE A 153 -1.28 13.31 -2.79
C PHE A 153 -0.73 12.04 -3.46
N GLY A 154 0.51 12.10 -3.90
CA GLY A 154 1.20 10.94 -4.48
C GLY A 154 1.76 10.01 -3.42
N GLN A 155 3.08 10.04 -3.23
CA GLN A 155 3.77 9.17 -2.26
C GLN A 155 5.12 9.75 -1.85
N LEU A 156 5.58 9.34 -0.66
CA LEU A 156 6.95 9.54 -0.17
C LEU A 156 7.81 8.27 -0.26
N GLY A 157 7.29 7.25 -0.90
CA GLY A 157 7.87 5.94 -1.11
C GLY A 157 6.77 4.90 -1.28
N LEU A 158 7.15 3.68 -1.62
CA LEU A 158 6.23 2.56 -1.81
C LEU A 158 6.56 1.42 -0.86
N ARG A 159 5.53 0.62 -0.51
CA ARG A 159 5.67 -0.67 0.13
C ARG A 159 4.51 -1.59 -0.26
N ASP A 160 4.53 -2.80 0.26
CA ASP A 160 3.46 -3.79 0.14
C ASP A 160 3.08 -4.06 -1.33
N LEU A 161 4.12 -4.10 -2.22
CA LEU A 161 3.90 -4.34 -3.62
C LEU A 161 3.34 -5.75 -3.85
N ARG A 162 2.32 -5.85 -4.70
CA ARG A 162 1.67 -7.11 -5.04
C ARG A 162 1.29 -7.12 -6.50
N VAL A 163 1.55 -8.23 -7.19
CA VAL A 163 1.13 -8.43 -8.58
C VAL A 163 -0.40 -8.40 -8.67
N VAL A 164 -0.91 -7.70 -9.67
CA VAL A 164 -2.29 -7.84 -10.13
C VAL A 164 -2.40 -9.17 -10.87
N THR A 165 -3.34 -10.03 -10.47
CA THR A 165 -3.45 -11.38 -11.02
C THR A 165 -4.79 -11.62 -11.70
N THR A 166 -4.84 -12.63 -12.56
CA THR A 166 -6.08 -13.34 -12.89
C THR A 166 -6.53 -14.20 -11.71
N ALA A 167 -7.76 -14.65 -11.72
CA ALA A 167 -8.31 -15.42 -10.61
C ALA A 167 -7.52 -16.73 -10.33
N ASP A 168 -6.91 -17.33 -11.34
CA ASP A 168 -6.06 -18.51 -11.21
C ASP A 168 -4.64 -18.23 -10.68
N GLY A 169 -4.36 -16.95 -10.34
CA GLY A 169 -3.09 -16.53 -9.76
C GLY A 169 -1.99 -16.19 -10.76
N ALA A 170 -2.26 -16.25 -12.07
CA ALA A 170 -1.31 -15.76 -13.07
C ALA A 170 -1.24 -14.24 -13.07
N ALA A 171 -0.08 -13.67 -13.40
CA ALA A 171 0.06 -12.21 -13.54
C ALA A 171 -0.86 -11.67 -14.65
N TYR A 172 -1.69 -10.68 -14.34
CA TYR A 172 -2.56 -10.03 -15.33
C TYR A 172 -1.75 -8.99 -16.12
N ARG A 173 -1.60 -9.23 -17.41
CA ARG A 173 -0.68 -8.47 -18.29
C ARG A 173 -1.32 -8.14 -19.64
N PRO A 174 -2.39 -7.35 -19.67
CA PRO A 174 -3.15 -7.09 -20.91
C PRO A 174 -2.34 -6.38 -21.99
N ASP A 175 -1.33 -5.60 -21.60
CA ASP A 175 -0.44 -4.81 -22.46
C ASP A 175 1.02 -5.31 -22.43
N GLY A 176 1.27 -6.52 -21.94
CA GLY A 176 2.61 -7.08 -21.74
C GLY A 176 3.35 -6.52 -20.51
N ARG A 177 2.86 -5.46 -19.88
CA ARG A 177 3.43 -4.89 -18.65
C ARG A 177 2.95 -5.65 -17.40
N VAL A 178 3.74 -5.67 -16.37
CA VAL A 178 3.35 -6.22 -15.06
C VAL A 178 2.63 -5.14 -14.26
N HIS A 179 1.37 -5.36 -13.95
CA HIS A 179 0.63 -4.46 -13.07
C HIS A 179 0.81 -4.85 -11.60
N LEU A 180 0.99 -3.84 -10.75
CA LEU A 180 1.26 -4.00 -9.33
C LEU A 180 0.33 -3.09 -8.53
N THR A 181 -0.20 -3.56 -7.42
CA THR A 181 -0.65 -2.65 -6.36
C THR A 181 0.51 -2.32 -5.43
N ALA A 182 0.45 -1.16 -4.82
CA ALA A 182 1.39 -0.74 -3.80
C ALA A 182 0.70 0.12 -2.73
N THR A 183 1.24 0.14 -1.54
CA THR A 183 0.95 1.14 -0.53
C THR A 183 1.75 2.40 -0.82
N SER A 184 1.07 3.47 -1.27
CA SER A 184 1.62 4.82 -1.40
C SER A 184 1.75 5.44 -0.03
N ALA A 185 2.98 5.55 0.45
CA ALA A 185 3.25 5.98 1.81
C ALA A 185 3.14 7.49 1.97
N GLY A 186 2.39 7.91 2.98
CA GLY A 186 2.22 9.31 3.38
C GLY A 186 3.23 9.79 4.41
N PRO A 187 3.15 11.07 4.81
CA PRO A 187 4.06 11.67 5.78
C PRO A 187 3.67 11.33 7.23
N GLY A 188 3.14 10.17 7.49
CA GLY A 188 2.66 9.75 8.78
C GLY A 188 2.77 8.25 9.03
N PHE A 189 1.81 7.71 9.75
CA PHE A 189 1.69 6.29 10.03
C PHE A 189 0.76 5.63 8.98
N PHE A 190 0.19 4.46 9.25
CA PHE A 190 -0.67 3.73 8.31
C PHE A 190 -1.84 4.58 7.77
N ASP A 191 -2.48 5.37 8.62
CA ASP A 191 -3.61 6.24 8.30
C ASP A 191 -3.30 7.41 7.34
N THR A 192 -2.04 7.57 6.96
CA THR A 192 -1.62 8.58 5.96
C THR A 192 -1.25 7.97 4.60
N ALA A 193 -1.38 6.67 4.46
CA ALA A 193 -1.10 5.93 3.23
C ALA A 193 -2.39 5.55 2.48
N HIS A 194 -2.28 5.19 1.22
CA HIS A 194 -3.39 4.72 0.39
C HIS A 194 -2.92 3.69 -0.64
N THR A 195 -3.84 3.00 -1.28
CA THR A 195 -3.54 2.07 -2.38
C THR A 195 -3.30 2.81 -3.68
N SER A 196 -2.23 2.46 -4.38
CA SER A 196 -1.96 2.88 -5.75
C SER A 196 -1.71 1.69 -6.67
N VAL A 197 -1.93 1.89 -7.97
CA VAL A 197 -1.64 0.91 -9.01
C VAL A 197 -0.49 1.41 -9.88
N TRP A 198 0.39 0.50 -10.23
CA TRP A 198 1.60 0.76 -10.99
C TRP A 198 1.75 -0.24 -12.14
N SER A 199 2.35 0.17 -13.24
CA SER A 199 2.75 -0.71 -14.32
C SER A 199 4.28 -0.73 -14.45
N LEU A 200 4.85 -1.92 -14.49
CA LEU A 200 6.29 -2.17 -14.65
C LEU A 200 6.53 -2.84 -16.00
N ASP A 201 7.38 -2.25 -16.80
CA ASP A 201 7.88 -2.89 -18.02
C ASP A 201 8.96 -3.90 -17.63
N PRO A 202 8.79 -5.20 -17.89
CA PRO A 202 9.77 -6.19 -17.46
C PRO A 202 11.09 -6.14 -18.25
N ALA A 203 11.12 -5.55 -19.45
CA ALA A 203 12.32 -5.42 -20.25
C ALA A 203 13.18 -4.23 -19.84
N THR A 204 12.55 -3.06 -19.67
CA THR A 204 13.24 -1.78 -19.36
C THR A 204 13.25 -1.45 -17.88
N LEU A 205 12.44 -2.14 -17.06
CA LEU A 205 12.18 -1.87 -15.63
C LEU A 205 11.56 -0.49 -15.36
N ASP A 206 10.97 0.14 -16.39
CA ASP A 206 10.28 1.41 -16.28
C ASP A 206 9.00 1.23 -15.47
N LEU A 207 8.93 1.88 -14.30
CA LEU A 207 7.82 1.82 -13.34
C LEU A 207 6.98 3.09 -13.41
N ARG A 208 5.69 2.94 -13.74
CA ARG A 208 4.74 4.06 -13.91
C ARG A 208 3.55 3.91 -12.99
N HIS A 209 3.17 4.99 -12.33
CA HIS A 209 1.89 5.10 -11.62
C HIS A 209 0.75 5.16 -12.64
N THR A 210 -0.34 4.43 -12.37
CA THR A 210 -1.50 4.37 -13.26
C THR A 210 -2.83 4.67 -12.59
N ALA A 211 -3.02 4.30 -11.31
CA ALA A 211 -4.26 4.58 -10.58
C ALA A 211 -4.05 4.79 -9.08
N ASP A 212 -5.02 5.44 -8.44
CA ASP A 212 -5.19 5.51 -6.99
C ASP A 212 -6.56 4.93 -6.62
N LEU A 213 -6.59 4.09 -5.57
CA LEU A 213 -7.79 3.43 -5.09
C LEU A 213 -8.10 3.83 -3.66
N PHE A 214 -9.36 4.20 -3.42
CA PHE A 214 -9.90 4.57 -2.13
C PHE A 214 -11.18 3.78 -1.85
N PHE A 215 -11.59 3.71 -0.59
CA PHE A 215 -12.62 2.76 -0.19
C PHE A 215 -13.67 3.37 0.74
N ARG A 216 -14.95 3.06 0.47
CA ARG A 216 -16.04 3.23 1.41
C ARG A 216 -16.27 1.89 2.10
N ARG A 217 -16.31 1.90 3.42
CA ARG A 217 -16.51 0.70 4.24
C ARG A 217 -17.94 0.59 4.75
N PRO A 218 -18.45 -0.63 5.01
CA PRO A 218 -19.79 -0.84 5.54
C PRO A 218 -19.95 -0.39 7.00
N ASP A 219 -18.86 -0.29 7.77
CA ASP A 219 -18.88 -0.02 9.20
C ASP A 219 -18.79 1.47 9.58
N ARG A 220 -18.57 2.35 8.61
CA ARG A 220 -18.44 3.80 8.82
C ARG A 220 -18.62 4.60 7.54
N PRO A 221 -19.14 5.84 7.61
CA PRO A 221 -19.21 6.74 6.45
C PRO A 221 -17.82 7.26 6.06
N GLY A 222 -17.75 7.82 4.85
CA GLY A 222 -16.59 8.50 4.31
C GLY A 222 -15.65 7.60 3.51
N VAL A 223 -14.67 8.24 2.88
CA VAL A 223 -13.69 7.60 1.99
C VAL A 223 -12.37 7.45 2.69
N LEU A 224 -11.77 6.28 2.61
CA LEU A 224 -10.57 5.89 3.36
C LEU A 224 -9.47 5.41 2.42
N GLY A 225 -8.21 5.64 2.82
CA GLY A 225 -7.02 5.15 2.13
C GLY A 225 -6.61 3.78 2.63
N ASP A 226 -7.48 2.79 2.54
CA ASP A 226 -7.12 1.41 2.86
C ASP A 226 -6.03 0.91 1.91
N HIS A 227 -5.18 0.01 2.37
CA HIS A 227 -4.03 -0.41 1.61
C HIS A 227 -3.55 -1.83 1.99
N ALA A 228 -2.41 -2.26 1.47
CA ALA A 228 -2.02 -3.66 1.45
C ALA A 228 -3.04 -4.48 0.64
N THR A 229 -3.18 -4.13 -0.63
CA THR A 229 -4.29 -4.52 -1.50
C THR A 229 -3.88 -5.56 -2.53
N HIS A 230 -4.75 -6.52 -2.81
CA HIS A 230 -4.66 -7.43 -3.93
C HIS A 230 -5.78 -7.16 -4.93
N LEU A 231 -5.42 -6.96 -6.19
CA LEU A 231 -6.31 -6.84 -7.34
C LEU A 231 -6.33 -8.15 -8.12
N VAL A 232 -7.54 -8.67 -8.37
CA VAL A 232 -7.74 -9.90 -9.13
C VAL A 232 -8.71 -9.65 -10.28
N ARG A 233 -8.30 -9.97 -11.49
CA ARG A 233 -9.18 -10.01 -12.67
C ARG A 233 -9.89 -11.36 -12.71
N ASP A 234 -11.19 -11.38 -12.48
CA ASP A 234 -12.04 -12.57 -12.55
C ASP A 234 -12.86 -12.55 -13.84
N GLU A 235 -12.45 -13.33 -14.81
CA GLU A 235 -13.12 -13.46 -16.12
C GLU A 235 -14.14 -14.62 -16.17
N GLY A 236 -14.18 -15.48 -15.15
CA GLY A 236 -14.95 -16.72 -15.12
C GLY A 236 -16.08 -16.76 -14.08
N GLY A 237 -16.56 -15.63 -13.59
CA GLY A 237 -17.72 -15.61 -12.70
C GLY A 237 -19.04 -15.67 -13.47
N ASP A 238 -20.09 -16.23 -12.82
CA ASP A 238 -21.50 -16.14 -13.22
C ASP A 238 -22.00 -14.69 -13.18
N SER A 239 -21.27 -13.80 -13.88
CA SER A 239 -21.74 -12.42 -14.02
C SER A 239 -22.88 -12.42 -15.03
N ALA A 240 -24.05 -12.04 -14.60
CA ALA A 240 -25.24 -11.83 -15.44
C ALA A 240 -24.99 -10.90 -16.66
N HIS A 241 -23.75 -10.44 -16.86
CA HIS A 241 -23.34 -9.44 -17.86
C HIS A 241 -22.21 -9.92 -18.78
N GLY A 242 -21.67 -11.13 -18.68
CA GLY A 242 -20.66 -11.69 -19.60
C GLY A 242 -19.31 -10.98 -19.64
N ALA A 243 -19.13 -9.87 -18.95
CA ALA A 243 -17.88 -9.14 -18.83
C ALA A 243 -17.18 -9.50 -17.53
N GLY A 244 -15.88 -9.78 -17.60
CA GLY A 244 -15.07 -10.04 -16.41
C GLY A 244 -15.14 -8.87 -15.40
N ARG A 245 -14.89 -9.18 -14.12
CA ARG A 245 -14.92 -8.20 -13.00
C ARG A 245 -13.58 -8.12 -12.30
N TRP A 246 -13.40 -7.06 -11.55
CA TRP A 246 -12.31 -6.91 -10.60
C TRP A 246 -12.77 -7.30 -9.19
N LEU A 247 -11.96 -8.07 -8.51
CA LEU A 247 -12.02 -8.29 -7.07
C LEU A 247 -10.88 -7.49 -6.44
N VAL A 248 -11.22 -6.60 -5.51
CA VAL A 248 -10.27 -5.70 -4.85
C VAL A 248 -10.30 -5.98 -3.35
N ALA A 249 -9.39 -6.80 -2.87
CA ALA A 249 -9.28 -7.14 -1.45
C ALA A 249 -8.24 -6.25 -0.78
N THR A 250 -8.61 -5.52 0.27
CA THR A 250 -7.75 -4.54 0.94
C THR A 250 -7.83 -4.64 2.45
N SER A 251 -6.79 -4.16 3.14
CA SER A 251 -6.72 -4.13 4.59
C SER A 251 -7.14 -2.76 5.14
N THR A 252 -7.94 -2.74 6.19
CA THR A 252 -8.54 -1.50 6.75
C THR A 252 -7.56 -0.67 7.58
N TRP A 253 -6.47 -0.21 6.95
CA TRP A 253 -5.43 0.59 7.59
C TRP A 253 -5.67 2.11 7.55
N GLY A 254 -6.56 2.60 6.68
CA GLY A 254 -6.78 4.03 6.41
C GLY A 254 -7.30 4.84 7.59
N ASP A 255 -7.73 4.21 8.67
CA ASP A 255 -8.10 4.84 9.95
C ASP A 255 -7.52 4.10 11.15
N PHE A 256 -6.29 3.62 11.00
CA PHE A 256 -5.64 2.78 11.99
C PHE A 256 -5.75 3.34 13.43
N ASP A 257 -6.40 2.56 14.28
CA ASP A 257 -6.44 2.75 15.72
C ASP A 257 -6.23 1.40 16.40
N ARG A 258 -5.27 1.29 17.30
CA ARG A 258 -4.98 0.06 18.06
C ARG A 258 -6.17 -0.47 18.87
N ARG A 259 -7.19 0.34 19.08
CA ARG A 259 -8.44 -0.02 19.75
C ARG A 259 -9.44 -0.67 18.81
N ARG A 260 -9.22 -0.58 17.52
CA ARG A 260 -10.06 -1.17 16.47
C ARG A 260 -9.36 -2.36 15.85
N ARG A 261 -10.15 -3.34 15.46
CA ARG A 261 -9.65 -4.49 14.73
C ARG A 261 -9.39 -4.10 13.26
N THR A 262 -8.17 -4.27 12.76
CA THR A 262 -7.93 -4.25 11.32
C THR A 262 -8.53 -5.50 10.71
N ARG A 263 -9.24 -5.34 9.58
CA ARG A 263 -9.96 -6.38 8.85
C ARG A 263 -9.59 -6.30 7.37
N VAL A 264 -10.04 -7.29 6.62
CA VAL A 264 -10.00 -7.26 5.17
C VAL A 264 -11.39 -6.95 4.63
N THR A 265 -11.45 -6.04 3.65
CA THR A 265 -12.66 -5.75 2.89
C THR A 265 -12.47 -6.11 1.43
N LEU A 266 -13.56 -6.35 0.72
CA LEU A 266 -13.63 -6.73 -0.68
C LEU A 266 -14.58 -5.80 -1.44
N ALA A 267 -14.09 -5.20 -2.53
CA ALA A 267 -14.92 -4.57 -3.53
C ALA A 267 -14.99 -5.44 -4.79
N GLU A 268 -16.12 -5.33 -5.48
CA GLU A 268 -16.35 -5.95 -6.79
C GLU A 268 -16.76 -4.86 -7.77
N THR A 269 -16.10 -4.76 -8.92
CA THR A 269 -16.39 -3.72 -9.90
C THR A 269 -16.04 -4.14 -11.32
N THR A 270 -16.70 -3.55 -12.30
CA THR A 270 -16.37 -3.67 -13.73
C THR A 270 -15.61 -2.45 -14.26
N ALA A 271 -15.41 -1.41 -13.41
CA ALA A 271 -14.62 -0.24 -13.78
C ALA A 271 -13.15 -0.60 -14.06
N ASP A 272 -12.50 0.16 -14.90
CA ASP A 272 -11.05 0.02 -15.14
C ASP A 272 -10.24 0.57 -13.97
N VAL A 273 -10.01 -0.26 -12.97
CA VAL A 273 -9.25 0.08 -11.77
C VAL A 273 -7.73 0.14 -11.98
N LEU A 274 -7.26 -0.17 -13.18
CA LEU A 274 -5.84 -0.01 -13.52
C LEU A 274 -5.47 1.43 -13.86
N HIS A 275 -6.43 2.30 -14.16
CA HIS A 275 -6.18 3.68 -14.57
C HIS A 275 -7.08 4.67 -13.83
N GLY A 276 -6.55 5.87 -13.53
CA GLY A 276 -7.32 6.97 -12.93
C GLY A 276 -7.42 6.93 -11.40
N ALA A 277 -8.52 7.47 -10.85
CA ALA A 277 -8.78 7.46 -9.41
C ALA A 277 -10.17 6.91 -9.13
N HIS A 278 -10.29 6.01 -8.17
CA HIS A 278 -11.54 5.31 -7.89
C HIS A 278 -11.87 5.33 -6.41
N VAL A 279 -13.18 5.46 -6.11
CA VAL A 279 -13.74 5.19 -4.79
C VAL A 279 -14.62 3.96 -4.92
N LEU A 280 -14.26 2.90 -4.21
CA LEU A 280 -14.88 1.59 -4.30
C LEU A 280 -15.70 1.29 -3.06
N ASP A 281 -16.94 0.88 -3.25
CA ASP A 281 -17.79 0.37 -2.17
C ASP A 281 -17.33 -1.03 -1.78
N THR A 282 -17.16 -1.30 -0.48
CA THR A 282 -16.65 -2.58 0.01
C THR A 282 -17.64 -3.27 0.93
N ARG A 283 -17.52 -4.58 1.00
CA ARG A 283 -18.08 -5.42 2.08
C ARG A 283 -16.94 -6.05 2.89
N GLU A 284 -17.20 -6.52 4.09
CA GLU A 284 -16.21 -7.31 4.82
C GLU A 284 -15.96 -8.64 4.09
N LEU A 285 -14.69 -9.02 3.94
CA LEU A 285 -14.29 -10.38 3.57
C LEU A 285 -14.06 -11.16 4.86
N PRO A 286 -14.96 -12.12 5.21
CA PRO A 286 -14.92 -12.80 6.50
C PRO A 286 -13.79 -13.83 6.54
N LEU A 287 -12.57 -13.41 6.92
CA LEU A 287 -11.43 -14.30 7.06
C LEU A 287 -11.52 -15.08 8.38
N PRO A 288 -11.64 -16.42 8.29
CA PRO A 288 -11.80 -17.27 9.47
C PRO A 288 -10.48 -17.40 10.21
N THR A 289 -10.52 -17.25 11.52
CA THR A 289 -9.37 -17.44 12.41
C THR A 289 -9.45 -18.72 13.25
N GLY A 290 -10.60 -19.44 13.22
CA GLY A 290 -10.81 -20.65 14.01
C GLY A 290 -10.48 -20.44 15.49
N ASP A 291 -9.68 -21.32 16.06
CA ASP A 291 -9.24 -21.23 17.47
C ASP A 291 -7.98 -20.35 17.66
N LEU A 292 -7.50 -19.68 16.60
CA LEU A 292 -6.38 -18.79 16.72
C LEU A 292 -6.75 -17.54 17.53
N ARG A 293 -5.90 -17.16 18.47
CA ARG A 293 -5.98 -15.82 19.04
C ARG A 293 -5.82 -14.81 17.92
N SER A 294 -6.80 -13.93 17.72
CA SER A 294 -6.79 -12.94 16.65
C SER A 294 -7.30 -11.60 17.15
N VAL A 295 -6.45 -10.57 17.07
CA VAL A 295 -6.84 -9.17 17.31
C VAL A 295 -7.04 -8.42 16.00
N ALA A 296 -6.49 -8.93 14.88
CA ALA A 296 -6.61 -8.34 13.54
C ALA A 296 -6.22 -9.34 12.46
N VAL A 297 -6.68 -9.10 11.22
CA VAL A 297 -6.27 -9.80 10.00
C VAL A 297 -6.00 -8.79 8.89
N TRP A 298 -5.00 -9.08 8.02
CA TRP A 298 -4.61 -8.18 6.92
C TRP A 298 -3.86 -8.91 5.80
N ASP A 299 -3.39 -8.19 4.77
CA ASP A 299 -2.57 -8.65 3.63
C ASP A 299 -3.22 -9.79 2.83
N PRO A 300 -4.45 -9.62 2.32
CA PRO A 300 -5.12 -10.67 1.57
C PRO A 300 -4.41 -10.98 0.25
N HIS A 301 -4.36 -12.27 -0.11
CA HIS A 301 -4.00 -12.74 -1.44
C HIS A 301 -4.96 -13.84 -1.89
N LEU A 302 -5.70 -13.60 -2.95
CA LEU A 302 -6.79 -14.44 -3.42
C LEU A 302 -6.35 -15.23 -4.65
N VAL A 303 -6.67 -16.51 -4.67
CA VAL A 303 -6.48 -17.37 -5.85
C VAL A 303 -7.65 -18.34 -5.94
N ARG A 304 -8.18 -18.53 -7.16
CA ARG A 304 -9.17 -19.56 -7.44
C ARG A 304 -8.48 -20.80 -8.02
N THR A 305 -8.78 -21.93 -7.44
CA THR A 305 -8.36 -23.26 -7.90
C THR A 305 -9.57 -24.05 -8.39
N ASP A 306 -9.35 -25.26 -8.91
CA ASP A 306 -10.44 -26.17 -9.29
C ASP A 306 -11.32 -26.56 -8.08
N GLU A 307 -10.77 -26.49 -6.86
CA GLU A 307 -11.48 -26.83 -5.61
C GLU A 307 -12.20 -25.63 -4.96
N GLY A 308 -12.07 -24.42 -5.53
CA GLY A 308 -12.62 -23.19 -5.00
C GLY A 308 -11.54 -22.13 -4.70
N TRP A 309 -11.84 -21.20 -3.81
CA TRP A 309 -10.94 -20.10 -3.46
C TRP A 309 -9.96 -20.49 -2.36
N LEU A 310 -8.71 -20.08 -2.53
CA LEU A 310 -7.69 -19.98 -1.49
C LEU A 310 -7.44 -18.51 -1.19
N VAL A 311 -7.35 -18.18 0.10
CA VAL A 311 -7.02 -16.83 0.56
C VAL A 311 -5.88 -16.91 1.56
N GLY A 312 -4.70 -16.46 1.14
CA GLY A 312 -3.58 -16.21 2.03
C GLY A 312 -3.80 -14.88 2.76
N PHE A 313 -3.51 -14.84 4.04
CA PHE A 313 -3.64 -13.63 4.85
C PHE A 313 -2.71 -13.67 6.07
N VAL A 314 -2.63 -12.58 6.79
CA VAL A 314 -1.91 -12.48 8.05
C VAL A 314 -2.89 -12.47 9.20
N ASN A 315 -2.64 -13.31 10.22
CA ASN A 315 -3.33 -13.25 11.50
C ASN A 315 -2.43 -12.65 12.58
N ALA A 316 -2.94 -11.69 13.33
CA ALA A 316 -2.23 -11.09 14.44
C ALA A 316 -2.80 -11.56 15.79
N SER A 317 -1.99 -12.24 16.58
CA SER A 317 -2.33 -12.58 17.96
C SER A 317 -2.27 -11.36 18.91
N ARG A 318 -1.51 -10.36 18.51
CA ARG A 318 -1.42 -8.97 19.01
C ARG A 318 -0.73 -8.11 17.94
N TYR A 319 -0.87 -6.79 18.00
CA TYR A 319 -0.05 -5.91 17.15
C TYR A 319 1.45 -6.18 17.44
N PHE A 320 2.24 -6.34 16.36
CA PHE A 320 3.67 -6.79 16.39
C PHE A 320 3.89 -8.25 16.87
N ALA A 321 2.87 -9.10 16.73
CA ALA A 321 3.01 -10.56 16.75
C ALA A 321 2.00 -11.14 15.77
N PHE A 322 2.46 -11.38 14.56
CA PHE A 322 1.62 -11.76 13.42
C PHE A 322 2.32 -12.80 12.54
N HIS A 323 1.52 -13.62 11.88
CA HIS A 323 1.98 -14.80 11.16
C HIS A 323 1.08 -15.12 9.97
N PRO A 324 1.57 -15.86 8.97
CA PRO A 324 0.77 -16.26 7.82
C PRO A 324 -0.33 -17.24 8.21
N ALA A 325 -1.48 -17.09 7.56
CA ALA A 325 -2.61 -17.99 7.63
C ALA A 325 -3.18 -18.23 6.23
N LEU A 326 -3.85 -19.35 6.05
CA LEU A 326 -4.49 -19.76 4.81
C LEU A 326 -5.93 -20.17 5.08
N ALA A 327 -6.86 -19.59 4.32
CA ALA A 327 -8.25 -20.01 4.28
C ALA A 327 -8.60 -20.57 2.90
N GLY A 328 -9.65 -21.37 2.84
CA GLY A 328 -10.19 -21.85 1.59
C GLY A 328 -11.66 -22.17 1.69
N GLY A 329 -12.36 -22.17 0.55
CA GLY A 329 -13.78 -22.45 0.48
C GLY A 329 -14.31 -22.44 -0.95
N PRO A 330 -15.56 -22.89 -1.16
CA PRO A 330 -16.15 -22.93 -2.50
C PRO A 330 -16.35 -21.54 -3.11
N ASP A 331 -16.50 -20.53 -2.25
CA ASP A 331 -16.60 -19.11 -2.58
C ASP A 331 -16.00 -18.25 -1.47
N LEU A 332 -15.92 -16.92 -1.69
CA LEU A 332 -15.31 -15.98 -0.76
C LEU A 332 -16.17 -15.69 0.48
N ASP A 333 -17.43 -16.12 0.50
CA ASP A 333 -18.34 -15.94 1.65
C ASP A 333 -18.35 -17.17 2.56
N ARG A 334 -17.87 -18.31 2.10
CA ARG A 334 -17.86 -19.59 2.82
C ARG A 334 -16.44 -20.14 3.01
N LEU A 335 -15.55 -19.26 3.45
CA LEU A 335 -14.18 -19.62 3.76
C LEU A 335 -14.08 -20.33 5.13
N ARG A 336 -13.14 -21.27 5.23
CA ARG A 336 -12.73 -21.91 6.49
C ARG A 336 -11.22 -21.80 6.65
N LEU A 337 -10.72 -21.74 7.85
CA LEU A 337 -9.29 -21.79 8.13
C LEU A 337 -8.76 -23.19 7.73
N LEU A 338 -7.75 -23.20 6.88
CA LEU A 338 -7.07 -24.42 6.45
C LEU A 338 -5.80 -24.65 7.25
N ALA A 339 -4.99 -23.60 7.43
CA ALA A 339 -3.72 -23.68 8.11
C ALA A 339 -3.26 -22.31 8.65
N ALA A 340 -2.34 -22.34 9.61
CA ALA A 340 -1.59 -21.18 10.08
C ALA A 340 -0.19 -21.63 10.54
N ASP A 341 0.82 -20.74 10.41
CA ASP A 341 2.14 -20.95 11.02
C ASP A 341 2.36 -19.90 12.11
N PRO A 342 1.99 -20.16 13.38
CA PRO A 342 2.14 -19.22 14.48
C PRO A 342 3.55 -19.10 15.03
N ALA A 343 4.53 -19.83 14.50
CA ALA A 343 5.90 -19.83 14.99
C ALA A 343 6.66 -18.51 14.79
N PRO A 344 6.57 -17.82 13.62
CA PRO A 344 7.20 -16.52 13.45
C PRO A 344 6.45 -15.42 14.22
N ARG A 345 7.21 -14.40 14.66
CA ARG A 345 6.63 -13.29 15.44
C ARG A 345 6.18 -12.11 14.57
N GLU A 346 6.89 -11.82 13.49
CA GLU A 346 6.59 -10.73 12.58
C GLU A 346 6.83 -11.24 11.14
N CYS A 347 5.83 -11.96 10.62
CA CYS A 347 5.86 -12.55 9.30
C CYS A 347 4.57 -12.18 8.54
N GLU A 348 4.70 -11.45 7.44
CA GLU A 348 3.58 -10.90 6.67
C GLU A 348 3.79 -10.99 5.15
N GLY A 349 2.89 -10.39 4.37
CA GLY A 349 2.97 -10.39 2.91
C GLY A 349 2.68 -11.76 2.31
N THR A 350 1.74 -12.50 2.91
CA THR A 350 1.34 -13.85 2.47
C THR A 350 0.98 -13.85 0.98
N THR A 351 1.72 -14.61 0.17
CA THR A 351 1.58 -14.68 -1.28
C THR A 351 1.43 -16.12 -1.73
N LEU A 352 0.38 -16.41 -2.48
CA LEU A 352 0.10 -17.71 -3.09
C LEU A 352 0.64 -17.72 -4.53
N LEU A 353 1.43 -18.69 -4.90
CA LEU A 353 1.88 -18.86 -6.29
C LEU A 353 2.24 -20.31 -6.57
N ARG A 354 2.35 -20.66 -7.85
CA ARG A 354 2.89 -21.94 -8.29
C ARG A 354 4.40 -21.89 -8.45
N LEU A 355 5.12 -22.71 -7.68
CA LEU A 355 6.55 -22.97 -7.84
C LEU A 355 6.74 -24.45 -8.09
N ASP A 356 7.52 -24.79 -9.11
CA ASP A 356 7.82 -26.19 -9.49
C ASP A 356 6.53 -27.04 -9.63
N GLY A 357 5.50 -26.45 -10.27
CA GLY A 357 4.21 -27.09 -10.54
C GLY A 357 3.26 -27.24 -9.34
N ALA A 358 3.67 -26.85 -8.14
CA ALA A 358 2.86 -26.94 -6.93
C ALA A 358 2.51 -25.56 -6.33
N TRP A 359 1.33 -25.47 -5.71
CA TRP A 359 0.98 -24.28 -4.93
C TRP A 359 1.88 -24.15 -3.71
N ARG A 360 2.39 -22.96 -3.50
CA ARG A 360 3.20 -22.54 -2.36
C ARG A 360 2.65 -21.27 -1.74
N VAL A 361 2.93 -21.12 -0.45
CA VAL A 361 2.68 -19.88 0.29
C VAL A 361 4.03 -19.28 0.67
N LEU A 362 4.28 -18.09 0.18
CA LEU A 362 5.45 -17.29 0.56
C LEU A 362 5.03 -16.23 1.58
N ALA A 363 5.95 -15.87 2.44
CA ALA A 363 5.80 -14.75 3.36
C ALA A 363 7.16 -14.08 3.61
N SER A 364 7.15 -12.97 4.30
CA SER A 364 8.36 -12.22 4.68
C SER A 364 8.57 -12.29 6.19
N ASP A 365 9.63 -12.95 6.62
CA ASP A 365 9.99 -13.09 8.04
C ASP A 365 11.04 -12.04 8.42
N ARG A 366 10.63 -11.07 9.27
CA ARG A 366 11.50 -9.98 9.72
C ARG A 366 12.67 -10.44 10.54
N HIS A 367 12.47 -11.44 11.40
CA HIS A 367 13.51 -11.88 12.35
C HIS A 367 14.57 -12.72 11.68
N ASP A 368 14.14 -13.68 10.87
CA ASP A 368 15.05 -14.54 10.11
C ASP A 368 15.63 -13.81 8.88
N ARG A 369 15.07 -12.66 8.51
CA ARG A 369 15.44 -11.86 7.31
C ARG A 369 15.45 -12.72 6.07
N THR A 370 14.35 -13.42 5.83
CA THR A 370 14.20 -14.36 4.72
C THR A 370 12.75 -14.41 4.25
N TRP A 371 12.55 -14.99 3.09
CA TRP A 371 11.23 -15.35 2.58
C TRP A 371 11.01 -16.86 2.70
N PRO A 372 10.39 -17.32 3.80
CA PRO A 372 10.04 -18.72 3.94
C PRO A 372 9.04 -19.14 2.85
N VAL A 373 9.24 -20.34 2.35
CA VAL A 373 8.35 -21.04 1.42
C VAL A 373 7.64 -22.16 2.16
N HIS A 374 6.33 -22.20 2.08
CA HIS A 374 5.49 -23.18 2.76
C HIS A 374 4.69 -24.00 1.74
N ASP A 375 4.29 -25.20 2.14
CA ASP A 375 3.18 -25.93 1.49
C ASP A 375 1.82 -25.34 1.89
N LEU A 376 0.71 -25.87 1.34
CA LEU A 376 -0.65 -25.42 1.69
C LEU A 376 -1.09 -25.78 3.12
N ALA A 377 -0.35 -26.64 3.83
CA ALA A 377 -0.52 -26.87 5.26
C ALA A 377 0.30 -25.90 6.12
N LEU A 378 0.89 -24.87 5.51
CA LEU A 378 1.80 -23.88 6.10
C LEU A 378 2.99 -24.50 6.84
N ARG A 379 3.45 -25.68 6.42
CA ARG A 379 4.72 -26.25 6.86
C ARG A 379 5.84 -25.64 6.02
N ARG A 380 6.85 -25.11 6.66
CA ARG A 380 8.02 -24.53 5.97
C ARG A 380 8.76 -25.61 5.21
N THR A 381 8.85 -25.49 3.90
CA THR A 381 9.55 -26.42 3.00
C THR A 381 10.92 -25.89 2.57
N GLY A 382 11.13 -24.57 2.68
CA GLY A 382 12.39 -23.93 2.31
C GLY A 382 12.34 -22.43 2.45
N ARG A 383 13.23 -21.76 1.74
CA ARG A 383 13.29 -20.30 1.62
C ARG A 383 13.69 -19.90 0.21
N LEU A 384 13.32 -18.70 -0.24
CA LEU A 384 13.84 -18.16 -1.51
C LEU A 384 15.34 -17.87 -1.39
N ASP A 385 16.07 -18.11 -2.48
CA ASP A 385 17.47 -17.69 -2.63
C ASP A 385 17.51 -16.27 -3.23
N ALA A 386 17.28 -15.28 -2.39
CA ALA A 386 17.21 -13.89 -2.81
C ALA A 386 17.78 -12.95 -1.73
N PRO A 387 18.40 -11.81 -2.12
CA PRO A 387 18.82 -10.76 -1.19
C PRO A 387 17.60 -10.18 -0.47
N TYR A 388 17.59 -10.22 0.87
CA TYR A 388 16.48 -9.72 1.68
C TYR A 388 16.72 -8.25 2.07
N PRO A 389 15.94 -7.28 1.53
CA PRO A 389 15.99 -5.88 1.93
C PRO A 389 15.57 -5.66 3.39
N SER A 390 15.33 -4.43 3.80
CA SER A 390 14.92 -4.13 5.17
C SER A 390 13.41 -4.06 5.34
N ASN A 391 12.95 -4.34 6.57
CA ASN A 391 11.62 -4.03 7.08
C ASN A 391 10.45 -4.77 6.40
N ILE A 392 10.50 -6.09 6.41
CA ILE A 392 9.46 -7.02 5.97
C ILE A 392 9.07 -6.81 4.49
N PRO A 393 10.01 -6.91 3.55
CA PRO A 393 9.74 -6.77 2.12
C PRO A 393 8.91 -7.96 1.61
N TRP A 394 7.82 -7.70 0.90
CA TRP A 394 6.93 -8.77 0.43
C TRP A 394 7.53 -9.54 -0.75
N PRO A 395 7.34 -10.88 -0.81
CA PRO A 395 7.85 -11.72 -1.89
C PRO A 395 6.87 -11.71 -3.08
N THR A 396 6.95 -10.71 -3.93
CA THR A 396 6.12 -10.59 -5.12
C THR A 396 6.88 -11.10 -6.34
N LEU A 397 6.50 -12.28 -6.85
CA LEU A 397 7.19 -12.97 -7.94
C LEU A 397 6.33 -13.03 -9.20
N VAL A 398 6.97 -12.83 -10.36
CA VAL A 398 6.35 -12.88 -11.68
C VAL A 398 7.19 -13.81 -12.57
N PRO A 399 6.62 -14.86 -13.14
CA PRO A 399 7.30 -15.63 -14.18
C PRO A 399 7.43 -14.78 -15.45
N LEU A 400 8.58 -14.84 -16.09
CA LEU A 400 8.86 -14.17 -17.37
C LEU A 400 8.70 -15.16 -18.53
N GLY A 401 8.13 -14.66 -19.64
CA GLY A 401 8.05 -15.40 -20.89
C GLY A 401 9.43 -15.60 -21.53
N GLU A 402 9.53 -16.51 -22.50
CA GLU A 402 10.78 -16.75 -23.25
C GLU A 402 11.22 -15.50 -23.99
N ASP A 403 10.29 -14.72 -24.52
CA ASP A 403 10.51 -13.43 -25.19
C ASP A 403 11.07 -12.35 -24.24
N GLU A 404 10.92 -12.52 -22.95
CA GLU A 404 11.47 -11.65 -21.89
C GLU A 404 12.77 -12.17 -21.28
N GLY A 405 13.35 -13.21 -21.88
CA GLY A 405 14.56 -13.88 -21.41
C GLY A 405 14.29 -15.02 -20.42
N GLY A 406 13.02 -15.36 -20.19
CA GLY A 406 12.61 -16.45 -19.29
C GLY A 406 12.97 -16.20 -17.83
N GLY A 407 12.69 -17.19 -16.98
CA GLY A 407 13.00 -17.10 -15.55
C GLY A 407 11.98 -16.31 -14.72
N TRP A 408 12.44 -15.49 -13.78
CA TRP A 408 11.57 -14.83 -12.81
C TRP A 408 11.98 -13.39 -12.55
N LEU A 409 10.99 -12.54 -12.37
CA LEU A 409 11.12 -11.21 -11.79
C LEU A 409 10.59 -11.24 -10.35
N ALA A 410 11.34 -10.69 -9.41
CA ALA A 410 10.87 -10.40 -8.06
C ALA A 410 10.82 -8.90 -7.86
N VAL A 411 9.67 -8.39 -7.44
CA VAL A 411 9.47 -6.96 -7.15
C VAL A 411 9.11 -6.82 -5.68
N THR A 412 9.91 -6.09 -4.94
CA THR A 412 9.72 -5.89 -3.50
C THR A 412 10.11 -4.46 -3.10
N PHE A 413 10.14 -4.17 -1.82
CA PHE A 413 10.54 -2.86 -1.32
C PHE A 413 11.66 -2.94 -0.29
N ASP A 414 12.39 -1.84 -0.15
CA ASP A 414 13.31 -1.63 0.96
C ASP A 414 12.71 -0.60 1.92
N GLY A 415 12.54 -0.96 3.17
CA GLY A 415 11.97 -0.09 4.20
C GLY A 415 12.90 1.03 4.66
N THR A 416 13.62 1.67 3.77
CA THR A 416 14.48 2.83 4.06
C THR A 416 13.65 3.99 4.59
N ARG A 417 14.18 4.74 5.53
CA ARG A 417 13.51 5.94 6.04
C ARG A 417 13.44 7.03 4.97
N ALA A 418 12.25 7.53 4.72
CA ALA A 418 11.99 8.65 3.84
C ALA A 418 11.07 9.67 4.54
N GLY A 419 11.06 10.94 4.09
CA GLY A 419 10.13 11.98 4.58
C GLY A 419 10.41 12.55 5.97
N GLY A 420 11.54 12.26 6.58
CA GLY A 420 11.97 12.81 7.89
C GLY A 420 11.35 12.14 9.11
N ARG A 421 11.60 12.70 10.31
CA ARG A 421 11.24 12.08 11.60
C ARG A 421 9.92 12.57 12.22
N VAL A 422 9.33 13.63 11.72
CA VAL A 422 8.09 14.22 12.28
C VAL A 422 6.92 13.27 12.10
N ALA A 423 6.95 12.48 11.07
CA ALA A 423 5.81 11.74 10.59
C ALA A 423 5.68 10.31 11.15
N GLY A 424 6.67 9.78 11.81
CA GLY A 424 6.55 8.55 12.59
C GLY A 424 6.81 7.25 11.85
N TYR A 425 6.23 6.94 10.72
CA TYR A 425 6.38 5.62 10.09
C TYR A 425 7.72 5.44 9.37
N GLY A 426 8.08 6.31 8.44
CA GLY A 426 9.41 6.44 7.84
C GLY A 426 10.16 5.15 7.43
N THR A 427 9.45 4.09 7.09
CA THR A 427 10.02 2.75 6.77
C THR A 427 9.64 2.30 5.37
N HIS A 428 9.45 3.22 4.47
CA HIS A 428 9.12 3.00 3.07
C HIS A 428 10.06 3.81 2.21
N GLY A 429 10.35 3.31 1.05
CA GLY A 429 11.32 4.00 0.20
C GLY A 429 11.42 3.36 -1.17
N ASP A 430 12.42 2.53 -1.34
CA ASP A 430 12.79 2.02 -2.65
C ASP A 430 11.95 0.82 -3.05
N VAL A 431 11.58 0.77 -4.33
CA VAL A 431 11.20 -0.45 -5.01
C VAL A 431 12.49 -1.16 -5.42
N VAL A 432 12.60 -2.43 -5.09
CA VAL A 432 13.74 -3.28 -5.41
C VAL A 432 13.29 -4.34 -6.41
N VAL A 433 13.94 -4.37 -7.57
CA VAL A 433 13.67 -5.35 -8.62
C VAL A 433 14.82 -6.34 -8.68
N MET A 434 14.48 -7.61 -8.68
CA MET A 434 15.46 -8.71 -8.78
C MET A 434 15.08 -9.61 -9.95
N ARG A 435 16.08 -10.23 -10.56
CA ARG A 435 15.90 -11.24 -11.60
C ARG A 435 16.54 -12.56 -11.19
N ALA A 436 15.92 -13.64 -11.67
CA ALA A 436 16.50 -14.95 -11.68
C ALA A 436 16.42 -15.51 -13.11
N ALA A 437 17.53 -15.99 -13.63
CA ALA A 437 17.57 -16.61 -14.95
C ALA A 437 16.70 -17.86 -14.99
N ALA A 438 16.23 -18.25 -16.19
CA ALA A 438 15.64 -19.57 -16.40
C ALA A 438 16.66 -20.64 -15.94
N GLN A 439 16.19 -21.61 -15.17
CA GLN A 439 17.05 -22.76 -14.86
C GLN A 439 17.33 -23.47 -16.19
N GLY A 440 18.58 -23.38 -16.66
CA GLY A 440 18.99 -24.11 -17.84
C GLY A 440 18.65 -25.59 -17.67
N SER A 441 17.95 -26.15 -18.62
CA SER A 441 17.83 -27.61 -18.72
C SER A 441 19.26 -28.15 -18.74
N GLY A 442 19.71 -28.68 -17.60
CA GLY A 442 21.03 -29.24 -17.45
C GLY A 442 21.23 -30.34 -18.49
N SER A 443 21.86 -30.00 -19.61
CA SER A 443 22.43 -30.99 -20.50
C SER A 443 23.56 -31.67 -19.74
N GLY A 444 23.25 -32.76 -19.07
CA GLY A 444 24.25 -33.66 -18.50
C GLY A 444 25.16 -34.13 -19.65
N SER A 445 26.29 -33.45 -19.80
CA SER A 445 27.40 -34.04 -20.57
C SER A 445 27.95 -35.21 -19.77
N VAL A 446 27.41 -36.39 -20.05
CA VAL A 446 28.10 -37.65 -19.70
C VAL A 446 29.34 -37.68 -20.59
N SER A 447 30.47 -37.26 -20.08
CA SER A 447 31.76 -37.58 -20.67
C SER A 447 32.05 -39.04 -20.36
N ARG A 448 32.17 -39.82 -21.46
CA ARG A 448 32.74 -41.16 -21.47
C ARG A 448 34.23 -41.12 -21.20
#